data_0182fed42d7164e7f79456aeb3fd6012
#
_entry.id   0182fed42d7164e7f79456aeb3fd6012
#
_cell.length_a   1.000
_cell.length_b   1.000
_cell.length_c   1.000
_cell.angle_alpha   90.00
_cell.angle_beta   90.00
_cell.angle_gamma   90.00
#
_symmetry.space_group_name_H-M   'P 1'
#
loop_
_entity.id
_entity.type
_entity.pdbx_description
1 polymer ?
#
loop_
_entity_poly.entity_id
_entity_poly.type
_entity_poly.pdbx_seq_one_letter_code
_entity_poly.pdbx_strand_id
1 'polypeptide(L)'
;MIQLDEPEGKVLIRQGEPGRDFFVLAEGTAEVRKGNRRVSTLGPGDFAGEIALLTNAPRTATVRTTSPVSVLRVTSKGFAELLETSPTIRRKVQKALADRVAPTAL
;
A
#
# COMPACT_ATOMS: atom_id res chain seq x y z
N MET A 1 -10.44 4.28 9.80
CA MET A 1 -9.30 3.35 9.77
C MET A 1 -9.61 2.13 10.60
N ILE A 2 -9.23 0.97 10.12
CA ILE A 2 -9.44 -0.29 10.83
C ILE A 2 -8.10 -0.97 10.96
N GLN A 3 -7.75 -1.36 12.19
CA GLN A 3 -6.56 -2.17 12.44
C GLN A 3 -6.91 -3.64 12.26
N LEU A 4 -6.09 -4.35 11.52
CA LEU A 4 -6.24 -5.78 11.24
C LEU A 4 -4.96 -6.51 11.61
N ASP A 5 -5.11 -7.64 12.30
CA ASP A 5 -4.00 -8.55 12.54
C ASP A 5 -4.18 -9.73 11.59
N GLU A 6 -3.19 -9.96 10.75
CA GLU A 6 -3.26 -10.99 9.72
C GLU A 6 -2.09 -11.94 9.83
N PRO A 7 -2.29 -13.25 9.51
CA PRO A 7 -1.20 -14.21 9.55
C PRO A 7 -0.24 -14.07 8.37
N GLU A 8 0.87 -14.77 8.44
CA GLU A 8 1.77 -14.94 7.31
C GLU A 8 1.04 -15.60 6.14
N GLY A 9 1.36 -15.18 4.93
CA GLY A 9 0.77 -15.74 3.70
C GLY A 9 -0.57 -15.14 3.31
N LYS A 10 -1.03 -14.11 4.02
CA LYS A 10 -2.28 -13.43 3.68
C LYS A 10 -2.09 -12.48 2.52
N VAL A 11 -2.95 -12.56 1.51
CA VAL A 11 -2.99 -11.60 0.42
C VAL A 11 -3.82 -10.40 0.84
N LEU A 12 -3.17 -9.26 0.98
CA LEU A 12 -3.83 -7.99 1.34
C LEU A 12 -4.38 -7.29 0.10
N ILE A 13 -3.63 -7.34 -0.99
CA ILE A 13 -3.98 -6.71 -2.26
C ILE A 13 -3.68 -7.73 -3.35
N ARG A 14 -4.61 -7.91 -4.29
CA ARG A 14 -4.43 -8.84 -5.41
C ARG A 14 -4.37 -8.08 -6.72
N GLN A 15 -3.30 -8.31 -7.48
CA GLN A 15 -3.10 -7.70 -8.80
C GLN A 15 -4.31 -7.94 -9.71
N GLY A 16 -4.73 -6.90 -10.41
CA GLY A 16 -5.83 -6.97 -11.37
C GLY A 16 -7.21 -6.78 -10.77
N GLU A 17 -7.38 -6.91 -9.46
CA GLU A 17 -8.67 -6.71 -8.83
C GLU A 17 -8.92 -5.23 -8.59
N PRO A 18 -10.21 -4.80 -8.63
CA PRO A 18 -10.56 -3.46 -8.20
C PRO A 18 -10.36 -3.33 -6.68
N GLY A 19 -10.01 -2.15 -6.23
CA GLY A 19 -9.90 -1.92 -4.81
C GLY A 19 -9.59 -0.47 -4.54
N ARG A 20 -10.09 0.03 -3.41
CA ARG A 20 -9.93 1.43 -3.01
C ARG A 20 -9.32 1.59 -1.63
N ASP A 21 -8.96 0.48 -0.99
CA ASP A 21 -8.36 0.54 0.33
C ASP A 21 -6.85 0.73 0.21
N PHE A 22 -6.34 1.48 1.14
CA PHE A 22 -4.94 1.77 1.32
C PHE A 22 -4.50 1.08 2.60
N PHE A 23 -3.31 0.50 2.60
CA PHE A 23 -2.81 -0.24 3.76
C PHE A 23 -1.52 0.37 4.26
N VAL A 24 -1.44 0.58 5.56
CA VAL A 24 -0.21 0.97 6.25
C VAL A 24 0.24 -0.20 7.11
N LEU A 25 1.45 -0.66 6.91
CA LEU A 25 2.03 -1.75 7.69
C LEU A 25 2.57 -1.17 9.00
N ALA A 26 1.96 -1.57 10.12
CA ALA A 26 2.40 -1.13 11.44
C ALA A 26 3.46 -2.07 12.01
N GLU A 27 3.28 -3.38 11.83
CA GLU A 27 4.20 -4.40 12.31
C GLU A 27 4.29 -5.54 11.29
N GLY A 28 5.43 -6.21 11.25
CA GLY A 28 5.67 -7.34 10.38
C GLY A 28 6.18 -6.94 9.01
N THR A 29 6.14 -7.89 8.07
CA THR A 29 6.69 -7.72 6.74
C THR A 29 5.73 -8.26 5.68
N ALA A 30 5.83 -7.73 4.46
CA ALA A 30 5.07 -8.19 3.31
C ALA A 30 5.93 -8.06 2.05
N GLU A 31 5.55 -8.79 1.01
CA GLU A 31 6.19 -8.67 -0.30
C GLU A 31 5.21 -8.12 -1.33
N VAL A 32 5.75 -7.39 -2.29
CA VAL A 32 5.02 -6.87 -3.44
C VAL A 32 5.44 -7.67 -4.66
N ARG A 33 4.47 -8.24 -5.38
CA ARG A 33 4.71 -9.05 -6.57
C ARG A 33 3.93 -8.53 -7.76
N LYS A 34 4.58 -8.57 -8.93
CA LYS A 34 3.92 -8.37 -10.22
C LYS A 34 4.04 -9.66 -11.00
N GLY A 35 2.93 -10.35 -11.21
CA GLY A 35 2.93 -11.70 -11.72
C GLY A 35 3.67 -12.62 -10.74
N ASN A 36 4.65 -13.36 -11.23
CA ASN A 36 5.47 -14.25 -10.42
C ASN A 36 6.74 -13.62 -9.88
N ARG A 37 6.91 -12.32 -10.08
CA ARG A 37 8.15 -11.62 -9.76
C ARG A 37 7.98 -10.77 -8.51
N ARG A 38 8.84 -10.97 -7.51
CA ARG A 38 8.91 -10.07 -6.37
C ARG A 38 9.62 -8.78 -6.77
N VAL A 39 8.95 -7.66 -6.61
CA VAL A 39 9.48 -6.34 -6.99
C VAL A 39 9.89 -5.50 -5.79
N SER A 40 9.39 -5.81 -4.59
CA SER A 40 9.70 -5.02 -3.40
C SER A 40 9.32 -5.78 -2.15
N THR A 41 9.81 -5.32 -1.01
CA THR A 41 9.38 -5.77 0.31
C THR A 41 8.92 -4.55 1.12
N LEU A 42 7.97 -4.78 2.02
CA LEU A 42 7.42 -3.75 2.89
C LEU A 42 7.73 -4.11 4.34
N GLY A 43 8.04 -3.11 5.14
CA GLY A 43 8.24 -3.23 6.58
C GLY A 43 7.43 -2.18 7.32
N PRO A 44 7.59 -2.09 8.66
CA PRO A 44 6.84 -1.15 9.47
C PRO A 44 7.00 0.30 8.97
N GLY A 45 5.89 1.01 8.87
CA GLY A 45 5.83 2.37 8.33
C GLY A 45 5.65 2.45 6.83
N ASP A 46 5.76 1.36 6.11
CA ASP A 46 5.50 1.33 4.67
C ASP A 46 4.00 1.20 4.39
N PHE A 47 3.61 1.55 3.17
CA PHE A 47 2.20 1.53 2.78
C PHE A 47 2.06 1.01 1.35
N ALA A 48 0.84 0.58 1.02
CA ALA A 48 0.50 0.05 -0.29
C ALA A 48 -0.95 0.38 -0.66
N GLY A 49 -1.22 0.46 -1.96
CA GLY A 49 -2.56 0.69 -2.47
C GLY A 49 -2.88 2.13 -2.84
N GLU A 50 -1.93 3.05 -2.67
CA GLU A 50 -2.13 4.48 -2.90
C GLU A 50 -2.46 4.81 -4.36
N ILE A 51 -1.93 4.06 -5.31
CA ILE A 51 -2.17 4.33 -6.73
C ILE A 51 -3.64 4.11 -7.07
N ALA A 52 -4.24 3.03 -6.58
CA ALA A 52 -5.65 2.74 -6.85
C ALA A 52 -6.58 3.80 -6.27
N LEU A 53 -6.22 4.41 -5.15
CA LEU A 53 -6.99 5.50 -4.56
C LEU A 53 -7.00 6.75 -5.43
N LEU A 54 -5.91 6.99 -6.14
CA LEU A 54 -5.71 8.22 -6.91
C LEU A 54 -6.19 8.08 -8.36
N THR A 55 -6.13 6.88 -8.92
CA THR A 55 -6.35 6.67 -10.35
C THR A 55 -7.59 5.84 -10.66
N ASN A 56 -8.22 5.22 -9.67
CA ASN A 56 -9.29 4.22 -9.86
C ASN A 56 -8.88 3.04 -10.76
N ALA A 57 -7.59 2.87 -11.00
CA ALA A 57 -7.09 1.79 -11.83
C ALA A 57 -7.15 0.46 -11.05
N PRO A 58 -7.18 -0.69 -11.75
CA PRO A 58 -7.01 -1.98 -11.11
C PRO A 58 -5.69 -2.03 -10.35
N ARG A 59 -5.60 -2.88 -9.34
CA ARG A 59 -4.38 -3.08 -8.56
C ARG A 59 -3.24 -3.49 -9.47
N THR A 60 -2.09 -2.83 -9.34
CA THR A 60 -0.93 -3.06 -10.20
C THR A 60 -0.03 -4.17 -9.71
N ALA A 61 -0.22 -4.62 -8.49
CA ALA A 61 0.60 -5.66 -7.88
C ALA A 61 -0.18 -6.41 -6.80
N THR A 62 0.34 -7.57 -6.42
CA THR A 62 -0.15 -8.35 -5.29
C THR A 62 0.73 -8.06 -4.09
N VAL A 63 0.11 -7.81 -2.93
CA VAL A 63 0.81 -7.64 -1.66
C VAL A 63 0.42 -8.80 -0.75
N ARG A 64 1.43 -9.56 -0.34
CA ARG A 64 1.25 -10.76 0.48
C ARG A 64 2.15 -10.69 1.71
N THR A 65 1.60 -11.00 2.87
CA THR A 65 2.36 -10.99 4.12
C THR A 65 3.41 -12.09 4.14
N THR A 66 4.60 -11.76 4.63
CA THR A 66 5.72 -12.71 4.78
C THR A 66 6.02 -13.01 6.24
N SER A 67 5.25 -12.44 7.15
CA SER A 67 5.23 -12.72 8.58
C SER A 67 3.84 -12.39 9.10
N PRO A 68 3.50 -12.71 10.35
CA PRO A 68 2.31 -12.12 10.97
C PRO A 68 2.45 -10.60 10.96
N VAL A 69 1.37 -9.90 10.65
CA VAL A 69 1.39 -8.44 10.49
C VAL A 69 0.26 -7.80 11.28
N SER A 70 0.48 -6.52 11.62
CA SER A 70 -0.56 -5.59 12.03
C SER A 70 -0.62 -4.50 10.98
N VAL A 71 -1.78 -4.32 10.34
CA VAL A 71 -1.97 -3.34 9.28
C VAL A 71 -3.14 -2.43 9.60
N LEU A 72 -3.07 -1.19 9.12
CA LEU A 72 -4.18 -0.27 9.13
C LEU A 72 -4.79 -0.25 7.73
N ARG A 73 -6.06 -0.58 7.63
CA ARG A 73 -6.82 -0.44 6.38
C ARG A 73 -7.49 0.92 6.37
N VAL A 74 -7.23 1.70 5.36
CA VAL A 74 -7.68 3.07 5.24
C VAL A 74 -8.53 3.20 3.98
N THR A 75 -9.75 3.72 4.13
CA THR A 75 -10.62 4.01 2.98
C THR A 75 -10.13 5.26 2.27
N SER A 76 -10.67 5.54 1.07
CA SER A 76 -10.31 6.76 0.34
C SER A 76 -10.64 8.02 1.15
N LYS A 77 -11.72 8.02 1.92
CA LYS A 77 -12.06 9.14 2.81
C LYS A 77 -11.04 9.26 3.94
N GLY A 78 -10.70 8.16 4.57
CA GLY A 78 -9.69 8.14 5.64
C GLY A 78 -8.31 8.52 5.12
N PHE A 79 -8.00 8.17 3.88
CA PHE A 79 -6.75 8.57 3.24
C PHE A 79 -6.64 10.09 3.11
N ALA A 80 -7.71 10.74 2.66
CA ALA A 80 -7.74 12.20 2.56
C ALA A 80 -7.52 12.86 3.93
N GLU A 81 -8.15 12.33 4.98
CA GLU A 81 -7.95 12.82 6.35
C GLU A 81 -6.50 12.63 6.80
N LEU A 82 -5.88 11.49 6.49
CA LEU A 82 -4.48 11.25 6.84
C LEU A 82 -3.56 12.24 6.16
N LEU A 83 -3.80 12.56 4.89
CA LEU A 83 -2.98 13.54 4.17
C LEU A 83 -3.04 14.92 4.83
N GLU A 84 -4.20 15.28 5.38
CA GLU A 84 -4.38 16.57 6.05
C GLU A 84 -3.77 16.58 7.45
N THR A 85 -3.86 15.46 8.18
CA THR A 85 -3.50 15.42 9.61
C THR A 85 -2.11 14.85 9.88
N SER A 86 -1.49 14.17 8.92
CA SER A 86 -0.16 13.59 9.11
C SER A 86 0.82 14.07 8.02
N PRO A 87 1.64 15.08 8.34
CA PRO A 87 2.66 15.54 7.40
C PRO A 87 3.66 14.45 7.00
N THR A 88 3.94 13.53 7.90
CA THR A 88 4.86 12.42 7.62
C THR A 88 4.32 11.50 6.55
N ILE A 89 3.04 11.09 6.68
CA ILE A 89 2.40 10.23 5.69
C ILE A 89 2.26 10.97 4.36
N ARG A 90 1.86 12.24 4.39
CA ARG A 90 1.74 13.05 3.18
C ARG A 90 3.05 13.10 2.41
N ARG A 91 4.18 13.33 3.10
CA ARG A 91 5.49 13.35 2.45
C ARG A 91 5.87 12.00 1.86
N LYS A 92 5.60 10.91 2.59
CA LYS A 92 5.88 9.56 2.09
C LYS A 92 5.06 9.22 0.86
N VAL A 93 3.79 9.60 0.84
CA VAL A 93 2.91 9.38 -0.31
C VAL A 93 3.38 10.20 -1.51
N GLN A 94 3.70 11.47 -1.30
CA GLN A 94 4.21 12.34 -2.36
C GLN A 94 5.51 11.80 -2.95
N LYS A 95 6.41 11.32 -2.11
CA LYS A 95 7.66 10.73 -2.55
C LYS A 95 7.41 9.45 -3.35
N ALA A 96 6.53 8.58 -2.88
CA ALA A 96 6.21 7.33 -3.56
C ALA A 96 5.60 7.60 -4.94
N LEU A 97 4.72 8.60 -5.06
CA LEU A 97 4.15 8.99 -6.33
C LEU A 97 5.23 9.56 -7.27
N ALA A 98 6.11 10.39 -6.77
CA ALA A 98 7.21 10.94 -7.54
C ALA A 98 8.13 9.83 -8.05
N ASP A 99 8.47 8.87 -7.20
CA ASP A 99 9.35 7.75 -7.57
C ASP A 99 8.71 6.86 -8.63
N ARG A 100 7.38 6.77 -8.68
CA ARG A 100 6.67 5.94 -9.65
C ARG A 100 6.36 6.67 -10.95
N VAL A 101 6.17 7.98 -10.90
CA VAL A 101 5.78 8.78 -12.06
C VAL A 101 6.99 9.44 -12.71
N ALA A 102 7.94 9.97 -11.92
CA ALA A 102 9.08 10.70 -12.43
C ALA A 102 9.93 9.89 -13.43
N PRO A 103 10.24 8.60 -13.21
CA PRO A 103 11.01 7.82 -14.18
C PRO A 103 10.32 7.68 -15.53
N THR A 104 8.98 7.65 -15.54
CA THR A 104 8.23 7.52 -16.78
C THR A 104 8.06 8.87 -17.49
N ALA A 105 8.24 9.95 -16.79
CA ALA A 105 8.21 11.29 -17.37
C ALA A 105 9.49 11.63 -18.13
N LEU A 106 10.50 10.84 -17.96
CA LEU A 106 11.75 10.99 -18.67
C LEU A 106 11.71 10.28 -20.00
#